data_d36c44ec4699849fda54de84a9c3a4d8
#
_entry.id   d36c44ec4699849fda54de84a9c3a4d8
#
_cell.length_a   1.000
_cell.length_b   1.000
_cell.length_c   1.000
_cell.angle_alpha   90.00
_cell.angle_beta   90.00
_cell.angle_gamma   90.00
#
_symmetry.space_group_name_H-M   'P 1'
#
loop_
_entity.id
_entity.type
_entity.pdbx_description
1 polymer ?
#
loop_
_entity_poly.entity_id
_entity_poly.type
_entity_poly.pdbx_seq_one_letter_code
_entity_poly.pdbx_strand_id
1 'polypeptide(L)'
;MNALLQEINHRKPYFVCKNTGEELLLIPLKDNVADFNQYLVLNELGAFIWEQININSSVALLQDAIFNEFDVPLSQIQHDLTKFIPELHQYTSSK
;
A
#
# COMPACT_ATOMS: atom_id res chain seq x y z
N MET A 1 13.68 -4.39 0.17
CA MET A 1 12.30 -3.91 0.22
C MET A 1 11.56 -4.21 1.54
N ASN A 2 11.99 -5.21 2.29
CA ASN A 2 11.32 -5.48 3.56
C ASN A 2 11.42 -4.32 4.55
N ALA A 3 12.54 -3.58 4.55
CA ALA A 3 12.68 -2.39 5.38
C ALA A 3 11.66 -1.31 4.99
N LEU A 4 11.38 -1.15 3.69
CA LEU A 4 10.38 -0.19 3.22
C LEU A 4 8.97 -0.57 3.73
N LEU A 5 8.66 -1.87 3.75
CA LEU A 5 7.37 -2.34 4.25
C LEU A 5 7.19 -2.01 5.74
N GLN A 6 8.25 -2.15 6.53
CA GLN A 6 8.18 -1.81 7.95
C GLN A 6 7.98 -0.31 8.15
N GLU A 7 8.63 0.52 7.35
CA GLU A 7 8.44 1.97 7.43
C GLU A 7 7.04 2.37 7.00
N ILE A 8 6.51 1.75 5.93
CA ILE A 8 5.12 2.00 5.50
C ILE A 8 4.15 1.61 6.62
N ASN A 9 4.36 0.44 7.23
CA ASN A 9 3.51 -0.01 8.33
C ASN A 9 3.49 1.00 9.47
N HIS A 10 4.66 1.56 9.80
CA HIS A 10 4.79 2.59 10.85
C HIS A 10 3.98 3.84 10.53
N ARG A 11 3.80 4.16 9.26
CA ARG A 11 3.13 5.37 8.80
C ARG A 11 1.63 5.19 8.57
N LYS A 12 1.14 3.95 8.54
CA LYS A 12 -0.28 3.70 8.27
C LYS A 12 -1.24 4.48 9.19
N PRO A 13 -0.96 4.64 10.49
CA PRO A 13 -1.86 5.40 11.37
C PRO A 13 -2.01 6.88 11.00
N TYR A 14 -1.11 7.42 10.18
CA TYR A 14 -1.17 8.81 9.75
C TYR A 14 -2.00 9.01 8.49
N PHE A 15 -2.68 7.97 8.05
CA PHE A 15 -3.54 8.00 6.87
C PHE A 15 -4.91 7.44 7.21
N VAL A 16 -5.94 8.03 6.61
CA VAL A 16 -7.27 7.44 6.63
C VAL A 16 -7.57 6.88 5.25
N CYS A 17 -8.40 5.87 5.20
CA CYS A 17 -8.75 5.19 3.96
C CYS A 17 -10.22 5.41 3.66
N LYS A 18 -10.55 5.70 2.40
CA LYS A 18 -11.92 5.80 1.95
C LYS A 18 -12.12 4.87 0.76
N ASN A 19 -12.98 3.88 0.92
CA ASN A 19 -13.32 2.94 -0.15
C ASN A 19 -14.46 3.52 -0.97
N THR A 20 -14.25 3.62 -2.30
CA THR A 20 -15.26 4.15 -3.22
C THR A 20 -16.03 3.05 -3.95
N GLY A 21 -15.73 1.77 -3.63
CA GLY A 21 -16.30 0.61 -4.33
C GLY A 21 -15.30 -0.03 -5.27
N GLU A 22 -14.63 0.75 -6.10
CA GLU A 22 -13.65 0.25 -7.06
C GLU A 22 -12.22 0.65 -6.68
N GLU A 23 -12.07 1.68 -5.87
CA GLU A 23 -10.78 2.25 -5.52
C GLU A 23 -10.69 2.50 -4.02
N LEU A 24 -9.48 2.58 -3.54
CA LEU A 24 -9.21 2.99 -2.16
C LEU A 24 -8.44 4.31 -2.19
N LEU A 25 -8.94 5.29 -1.46
CA LEU A 25 -8.24 6.57 -1.31
C LEU A 25 -7.44 6.53 -0.02
N LEU A 26 -6.15 6.82 -0.11
CA LEU A 26 -5.30 7.08 1.06
C LEU A 26 -5.25 8.58 1.25
N ILE A 27 -5.69 9.05 2.41
CA ILE A 27 -5.80 10.47 2.69
C ILE A 27 -4.92 10.77 3.90
N PRO A 28 -3.88 11.60 3.75
CA PRO A 28 -3.00 11.90 4.89
C PRO A 28 -3.72 12.74 5.93
N LEU A 29 -3.38 12.49 7.19
CA LEU A 29 -3.84 13.30 8.31
C LEU A 29 -2.82 14.42 8.55
N LYS A 30 -3.31 15.65 8.60
CA LYS A 30 -2.51 16.81 8.97
C LYS A 30 -3.17 17.44 10.18
N ASP A 31 -2.44 17.45 11.30
CA ASP A 31 -2.97 17.92 12.57
C ASP A 31 -4.28 17.22 12.95
N ASN A 32 -4.32 15.89 12.71
CA ASN A 32 -5.46 15.00 12.94
C ASN A 32 -6.69 15.31 12.06
N VAL A 33 -6.51 16.06 10.97
CA VAL A 33 -7.56 16.35 10.00
C VAL A 33 -7.17 15.78 8.65
N ALA A 34 -8.11 15.11 7.98
CA ALA A 34 -7.88 14.53 6.67
C ALA A 34 -7.59 15.63 5.63
N ASP A 35 -6.46 15.51 4.93
CA ASP A 35 -6.06 16.45 3.89
C ASP A 35 -6.44 15.91 2.52
N PHE A 36 -7.62 16.30 2.03
CA PHE A 36 -8.13 15.83 0.76
C PHE A 36 -7.41 16.41 -0.46
N ASN A 37 -6.45 17.32 -0.27
CA ASN A 37 -5.65 17.85 -1.37
C ASN A 37 -4.43 16.98 -1.69
N GLN A 38 -4.14 16.00 -0.85
CA GLN A 38 -2.92 15.19 -0.94
C GLN A 38 -3.20 13.68 -0.99
N TYR A 39 -4.38 13.29 -1.40
CA TYR A 39 -4.73 11.86 -1.40
C TYR A 39 -4.07 11.09 -2.54
N LEU A 40 -3.92 9.78 -2.33
CA LEU A 40 -3.46 8.83 -3.32
C LEU A 40 -4.58 7.84 -3.62
N VAL A 41 -4.80 7.56 -4.91
CA VAL A 41 -5.81 6.58 -5.33
C VAL A 41 -5.12 5.24 -5.56
N LEU A 42 -5.62 4.20 -4.91
CA LEU A 42 -5.16 2.83 -5.11
C LEU A 42 -6.23 2.02 -5.84
N ASN A 43 -5.82 1.30 -6.88
CA ASN A 43 -6.71 0.36 -7.55
C ASN A 43 -6.89 -0.89 -6.67
N GLU A 44 -7.61 -1.90 -7.17
CA GLU A 44 -7.90 -3.10 -6.41
C GLU A 44 -6.63 -3.79 -5.88
N LEU A 45 -5.62 -3.95 -6.72
CA LEU A 45 -4.37 -4.59 -6.31
C LEU A 45 -3.61 -3.73 -5.29
N GLY A 46 -3.50 -2.44 -5.54
CA GLY A 46 -2.84 -1.52 -4.60
C GLY A 46 -3.54 -1.47 -3.25
N ALA A 47 -4.87 -1.47 -3.25
CA ALA A 47 -5.65 -1.52 -2.02
C ALA A 47 -5.40 -2.81 -1.26
N PHE A 48 -5.37 -3.94 -1.96
CA PHE A 48 -5.09 -5.23 -1.35
C PHE A 48 -3.70 -5.23 -0.69
N ILE A 49 -2.69 -4.74 -1.39
CA ILE A 49 -1.33 -4.65 -0.86
C ILE A 49 -1.29 -3.79 0.40
N TRP A 50 -1.92 -2.61 0.35
CA TRP A 50 -1.98 -1.72 1.51
C TRP A 50 -2.59 -2.43 2.73
N GLU A 51 -3.67 -3.15 2.53
CA GLU A 51 -4.35 -3.85 3.61
C GLU A 51 -3.50 -5.00 4.19
N GLN A 52 -2.67 -5.63 3.35
CA GLN A 52 -1.81 -6.73 3.78
C GLN A 52 -0.59 -6.26 4.56
N ILE A 53 -0.17 -5.00 4.41
CA ILE A 53 1.02 -4.50 5.09
C ILE A 53 0.77 -4.40 6.60
N ASN A 54 1.58 -5.12 7.36
CA ASN A 54 1.54 -5.11 8.83
C ASN A 54 2.95 -5.36 9.36
N ILE A 55 3.07 -5.47 10.69
CA ILE A 55 4.39 -5.63 11.34
C ILE A 55 5.12 -6.91 10.91
N ASN A 56 4.40 -7.92 10.44
CA ASN A 56 4.97 -9.19 10.02
C ASN A 56 5.16 -9.30 8.51
N SER A 57 4.94 -8.22 7.77
CA SER A 57 4.99 -8.25 6.31
C SER A 57 6.40 -8.46 5.79
N SER A 58 6.48 -9.23 4.70
CA SER A 58 7.68 -9.35 3.88
C SER A 58 7.25 -9.41 2.42
N VAL A 59 8.20 -9.16 1.51
CA VAL A 59 7.92 -9.25 0.07
C VAL A 59 7.43 -10.66 -0.29
N ALA A 60 8.05 -11.69 0.29
CA ALA A 60 7.66 -13.08 0.03
C ALA A 60 6.21 -13.34 0.46
N LEU A 61 5.81 -12.87 1.63
CA LEU A 61 4.43 -13.05 2.11
C LEU A 61 3.44 -12.27 1.26
N LEU A 62 3.79 -11.07 0.81
CA LEU A 62 2.95 -10.30 -0.09
C LEU A 62 2.77 -11.00 -1.42
N GLN A 63 3.85 -11.56 -1.99
CA GLN A 63 3.78 -12.32 -3.23
C GLN A 63 2.81 -13.49 -3.09
N ASP A 64 2.91 -14.24 -2.01
CA ASP A 64 2.03 -15.38 -1.76
C ASP A 64 0.58 -14.95 -1.63
N ALA A 65 0.33 -13.88 -0.88
CA ALA A 65 -1.03 -13.37 -0.68
C ALA A 65 -1.65 -12.92 -2.00
N ILE A 66 -0.89 -12.20 -2.82
CA ILE A 66 -1.37 -11.73 -4.12
C ILE A 66 -1.61 -12.92 -5.05
N PHE A 67 -0.69 -13.87 -5.07
CA PHE A 67 -0.82 -15.05 -5.94
C PHE A 67 -2.07 -15.85 -5.60
N ASN A 68 -2.42 -15.95 -4.33
CA ASN A 68 -3.62 -16.68 -3.89
C ASN A 68 -4.91 -15.92 -4.15
N GLU A 69 -4.88 -14.59 -4.21
CA GLU A 69 -6.08 -13.77 -4.36
C GLU A 69 -6.35 -13.37 -5.82
N PHE A 70 -5.29 -13.16 -6.60
CA PHE A 70 -5.39 -12.69 -7.98
C PHE A 70 -4.83 -13.74 -8.94
N ASP A 71 -5.46 -13.87 -10.09
CA ASP A 71 -5.01 -14.80 -11.13
C ASP A 71 -3.94 -14.11 -11.99
N VAL A 72 -2.74 -13.93 -11.43
CA VAL A 72 -1.63 -13.22 -12.06
C VAL A 72 -0.36 -14.06 -11.92
N PRO A 73 0.45 -14.17 -13.00
CA PRO A 73 1.72 -14.90 -12.92
C PRO A 73 2.66 -14.30 -11.87
N LEU A 74 3.46 -15.16 -11.24
CA LEU A 74 4.39 -14.73 -10.19
C LEU A 74 5.38 -13.67 -10.69
N SER A 75 5.87 -13.81 -11.93
CA SER A 75 6.79 -12.83 -12.52
C SER A 75 6.17 -11.42 -12.59
N GLN A 76 4.88 -11.36 -12.91
CA GLN A 76 4.16 -10.08 -12.96
C GLN A 76 4.00 -9.50 -11.56
N ILE A 77 3.69 -10.34 -10.57
CA ILE A 77 3.59 -9.92 -9.18
C ILE A 77 4.90 -9.33 -8.70
N GLN A 78 6.01 -10.00 -8.97
CA GLN A 78 7.35 -9.54 -8.59
C GLN A 78 7.66 -8.19 -9.23
N HIS A 79 7.35 -8.04 -10.51
CA HIS A 79 7.55 -6.78 -11.23
C HIS A 79 6.72 -5.65 -10.61
N ASP A 80 5.45 -5.91 -10.36
CA ASP A 80 4.53 -4.91 -9.80
C ASP A 80 4.95 -4.48 -8.40
N LEU A 81 5.37 -5.41 -7.55
CA LEU A 81 5.83 -5.09 -6.21
C LEU A 81 7.11 -4.26 -6.22
N THR A 82 8.06 -4.60 -7.12
CA THR A 82 9.31 -3.86 -7.25
C THR A 82 9.07 -2.40 -7.60
N LYS A 83 8.00 -2.12 -8.32
CA LYS A 83 7.63 -0.77 -8.71
C LYS A 83 6.75 -0.10 -7.63
N PHE A 84 5.75 -0.80 -7.16
CA PHE A 84 4.72 -0.24 -6.27
C PHE A 84 5.25 0.09 -4.87
N ILE A 85 6.02 -0.81 -4.26
CA ILE A 85 6.48 -0.63 -2.88
C ILE A 85 7.33 0.64 -2.72
N PRO A 86 8.34 0.90 -3.58
CA PRO A 86 9.10 2.14 -3.48
C PRO A 86 8.25 3.39 -3.70
N GLU A 87 7.28 3.34 -4.63
CA GLU A 87 6.39 4.47 -4.87
C GLU A 87 5.52 4.77 -3.67
N LEU A 88 4.94 3.72 -3.08
CA LEU A 88 4.11 3.86 -1.88
C LEU A 88 4.94 4.38 -0.70
N HIS A 89 6.14 3.87 -0.54
CA HIS A 89 7.06 4.32 0.49
C HIS A 89 7.36 5.81 0.33
N GLN A 90 7.68 6.25 -0.89
CA GLN A 90 7.95 7.65 -1.16
C GLN A 90 6.75 8.54 -0.86
N TYR A 91 5.56 8.12 -1.28
CA TYR A 91 4.35 8.87 -1.01
C TYR A 91 4.12 9.03 0.49
N THR A 92 4.18 7.93 1.25
CA THR A 92 3.94 7.96 2.70
C THR A 92 5.03 8.71 3.45
N SER A 93 6.26 8.75 2.92
CA SER A 93 7.39 9.45 3.54
C SER A 93 7.25 10.97 3.43
N SER A 94 6.62 11.45 2.36
CA SER A 94 6.53 12.89 2.09
C SER A 94 5.32 13.54 2.77
N LYS A 95 4.52 12.77 3.48
CA LYS A 95 3.33 13.23 4.20
C LYS A 95 3.50 13.06 5.70
#